data_5842ec9bc792d3cdfc9c2b5a00130123
#
_entry.id   5842ec9bc792d3cdfc9c2b5a00130123
#
_cell.length_a   1.000
_cell.length_b   1.000
_cell.length_c   1.000
_cell.angle_alpha   90.00
_cell.angle_beta   90.00
_cell.angle_gamma   90.00
#
_symmetry.space_group_name_H-M   'P 1'
#
loop_
_entity.id
_entity.type
_entity.pdbx_description
1 polymer ?
#
loop_
_entity_poly.entity_id
_entity_poly.type
_entity_poly.pdbx_seq_one_letter_code
_entity_poly.pdbx_strand_id
1 'polypeptide(L)'
;STDLMSTVGYDSIIQHLNDGRKNCKEFEDFLKERAIIEEKYGKELINLSKKKPCGQMELNTLKRSLDLFKQQIDNVGQGHIQLAQTLREEAKKMEDFREKQKLHRKKIELIMEAIHKNRNLQYKKTMEVKQICCCFLTYGLTLLTCTCTGRLSHQGLPPLLQLPILISSADRSYQQNVTTLEKIREEWQKEHIKACEFFETQECERINYFRNALWLHVNQLSQDCVQNDEKYEEIRKSLEMCSIEKDIDFFVNLRKTGSLAPAPVVYENYYNTQRNATPVRSPVPVPISRRGPLPTPTSAPGEPDYATVDGYSLI
;
A
#
# COMPACT_ATOMS: atom_id res chain seq x y z
N SER A 1 -31.57 31.37 7.50
CA SER A 1 -30.61 32.34 8.06
C SER A 1 -29.38 31.59 8.49
N THR A 2 -28.31 31.81 7.76
CA THR A 2 -26.99 31.27 8.14
C THR A 2 -26.56 32.01 9.41
N ASP A 3 -26.45 31.26 10.50
CA ASP A 3 -25.92 31.80 11.75
C ASP A 3 -24.51 32.34 11.48
N LEU A 4 -24.31 33.67 11.74
CA LEU A 4 -23.03 34.34 11.56
C LEU A 4 -21.88 33.63 12.30
N MET A 5 -22.20 32.90 13.36
CA MET A 5 -21.24 32.23 14.24
C MET A 5 -20.97 30.77 13.83
N SER A 6 -21.73 30.23 12.90
CA SER A 6 -21.59 28.83 12.47
C SER A 6 -20.26 28.58 11.77
N THR A 7 -19.59 27.50 12.16
CA THR A 7 -18.36 26.96 11.54
C THR A 7 -18.59 25.62 10.86
N VAL A 8 -19.84 25.12 10.86
CA VAL A 8 -20.18 23.73 10.44
C VAL A 8 -19.64 23.39 9.05
N GLY A 9 -19.75 24.31 8.09
CA GLY A 9 -19.22 24.06 6.75
C GLY A 9 -17.71 23.94 6.72
N TYR A 10 -17.02 24.84 7.41
CA TYR A 10 -15.56 24.81 7.55
C TYR A 10 -15.09 23.54 8.26
N ASP A 11 -15.72 23.20 9.37
CA ASP A 11 -15.38 22.01 10.18
C ASP A 11 -15.58 20.71 9.36
N SER A 12 -16.62 20.64 8.52
CA SER A 12 -16.87 19.52 7.60
C SER A 12 -15.76 19.38 6.56
N ILE A 13 -15.26 20.49 6.01
CA ILE A 13 -14.12 20.47 5.07
C ILE A 13 -12.87 19.97 5.77
N ILE A 14 -12.56 20.48 6.96
CA ILE A 14 -11.38 20.07 7.74
C ILE A 14 -11.47 18.59 8.10
N GLN A 15 -12.65 18.09 8.48
CA GLN A 15 -12.86 16.67 8.75
C GLN A 15 -12.58 15.82 7.51
N HIS A 16 -13.15 16.20 6.36
CA HIS A 16 -12.92 15.50 5.09
C HIS A 16 -11.42 15.42 4.71
N LEU A 17 -10.68 16.53 4.85
CA LEU A 17 -9.24 16.56 4.61
C LEU A 17 -8.44 15.68 5.58
N ASN A 18 -8.89 15.59 6.84
CA ASN A 18 -8.30 14.69 7.83
C ASN A 18 -8.57 13.22 7.50
N ASP A 19 -9.77 12.89 7.05
CA ASP A 19 -10.12 11.53 6.62
C ASP A 19 -9.32 11.15 5.37
N GLY A 20 -9.18 12.06 4.41
CA GLY A 20 -8.31 11.85 3.24
C GLY A 20 -6.84 11.59 3.62
N ARG A 21 -6.31 12.33 4.60
CA ARG A 21 -4.98 12.09 5.15
C ARG A 21 -4.85 10.74 5.84
N LYS A 22 -5.89 10.30 6.56
CA LYS A 22 -5.95 8.98 7.18
C LYS A 22 -5.93 7.86 6.14
N ASN A 23 -6.71 7.98 5.06
CA ASN A 23 -6.69 7.04 3.95
C ASN A 23 -5.29 6.90 3.33
N CYS A 24 -4.57 8.01 3.14
CA CYS A 24 -3.17 7.96 2.67
C CYS A 24 -2.26 7.22 3.67
N LYS A 25 -2.48 7.38 4.98
CA LYS A 25 -1.74 6.66 6.02
C LYS A 25 -2.02 5.17 5.98
N GLU A 26 -3.27 4.78 5.83
CA GLU A 26 -3.68 3.37 5.74
C GLU A 26 -3.03 2.68 4.52
N PHE A 27 -2.95 3.37 3.38
CA PHE A 27 -2.24 2.85 2.22
C PHE A 27 -0.72 2.78 2.41
N GLU A 28 -0.12 3.78 3.06
CA GLU A 28 1.29 3.73 3.48
C GLU A 28 1.58 2.50 4.34
N ASP A 29 0.71 2.20 5.31
CA ASP A 29 0.86 1.04 6.19
C ASP A 29 0.67 -0.27 5.42
N PHE A 30 -0.31 -0.33 4.52
CA PHE A 30 -0.49 -1.46 3.60
C PHE A 30 0.78 -1.76 2.80
N LEU A 31 1.43 -0.75 2.23
CA LEU A 31 2.68 -0.93 1.47
C LEU A 31 3.81 -1.46 2.34
N LYS A 32 3.93 -0.97 3.59
CA LYS A 32 4.93 -1.42 4.56
C LYS A 32 4.71 -2.89 4.96
N GLU A 33 3.47 -3.26 5.24
CA GLU A 33 3.12 -4.64 5.58
C GLU A 33 3.32 -5.58 4.39
N ARG A 34 2.90 -5.17 3.19
CA ARG A 34 3.15 -5.93 1.97
C ARG A 34 4.65 -6.15 1.73
N ALA A 35 5.48 -5.13 1.95
CA ALA A 35 6.93 -5.25 1.82
C ALA A 35 7.54 -6.29 2.78
N ILE A 36 7.02 -6.39 4.01
CA ILE A 36 7.45 -7.40 4.99
C ILE A 36 7.10 -8.81 4.48
N ILE A 37 5.90 -8.99 3.92
CA ILE A 37 5.45 -10.27 3.37
C ILE A 37 6.34 -10.69 2.20
N GLU A 38 6.59 -9.78 1.25
CA GLU A 38 7.43 -10.04 0.07
C GLU A 38 8.87 -10.39 0.46
N GLU A 39 9.45 -9.63 1.37
CA GLU A 39 10.81 -9.89 1.85
C GLU A 39 10.92 -11.25 2.53
N LYS A 40 9.96 -11.60 3.37
CA LYS A 40 9.92 -12.90 4.03
C LYS A 40 9.81 -14.04 3.03
N TYR A 41 8.88 -13.92 2.08
CA TYR A 41 8.68 -14.90 1.02
C TYR A 41 9.95 -15.07 0.18
N GLY A 42 10.56 -13.99 -0.26
CA GLY A 42 11.82 -14.04 -1.02
C GLY A 42 12.96 -14.72 -0.26
N LYS A 43 13.13 -14.40 1.02
CA LYS A 43 14.15 -15.04 1.88
C LYS A 43 13.90 -16.56 2.02
N GLU A 44 12.64 -16.99 2.18
CA GLU A 44 12.31 -18.41 2.29
C GLU A 44 12.54 -19.16 0.96
N LEU A 45 12.28 -18.54 -0.18
CA LEU A 45 12.61 -19.12 -1.50
C LEU A 45 14.12 -19.29 -1.68
N ILE A 46 14.90 -18.28 -1.30
CA ILE A 46 16.37 -18.37 -1.34
C ILE A 46 16.89 -19.47 -0.41
N ASN A 47 16.33 -19.59 0.78
CA ASN A 47 16.69 -20.66 1.70
C ASN A 47 16.33 -22.03 1.12
N LEU A 48 15.16 -22.14 0.48
CA LEU A 48 14.71 -23.37 -0.17
C LEU A 48 15.63 -23.78 -1.32
N SER A 49 16.06 -22.83 -2.16
CA SER A 49 16.97 -23.11 -3.28
C SER A 49 18.34 -23.67 -2.81
N LYS A 50 18.79 -23.30 -1.61
CA LYS A 50 20.05 -23.74 -1.01
C LYS A 50 19.98 -25.04 -0.23
N LYS A 51 18.78 -25.52 0.11
CA LYS A 51 18.63 -26.83 0.78
C LYS A 51 19.12 -27.95 -0.13
N LYS A 52 19.71 -28.97 0.48
CA LYS A 52 20.16 -30.18 -0.22
C LYS A 52 18.93 -31.03 -0.56
N PRO A 53 18.31 -31.05 -1.63
CA PRO A 53 17.32 -32.11 -1.78
C PRO A 53 17.23 -32.74 -3.13
N CYS A 54 17.23 -32.10 -4.20
CA CYS A 54 17.05 -32.78 -5.46
C CYS A 54 18.23 -32.53 -6.40
N GLY A 55 18.61 -33.58 -7.11
CA GLY A 55 19.57 -33.52 -8.18
C GLY A 55 21.04 -33.56 -7.77
N GLN A 56 21.39 -33.73 -6.49
CA GLN A 56 22.79 -33.83 -6.08
C GLN A 56 23.47 -35.11 -6.62
N MET A 57 22.70 -36.18 -6.74
CA MET A 57 23.16 -37.48 -7.26
C MET A 57 22.80 -37.69 -8.72
N GLU A 58 22.12 -36.76 -9.32
CA GLU A 58 21.79 -36.81 -10.74
C GLU A 58 23.00 -36.46 -11.60
N LEU A 59 22.94 -36.83 -12.87
CA LEU A 59 24.04 -36.76 -13.78
C LEU A 59 23.63 -36.10 -15.08
N ASN A 60 24.59 -35.48 -15.75
CA ASN A 60 24.51 -34.97 -17.14
C ASN A 60 23.37 -33.97 -17.40
N THR A 61 22.41 -34.23 -18.29
CA THR A 61 21.43 -33.24 -18.76
C THR A 61 20.40 -32.92 -17.69
N LEU A 62 19.88 -33.93 -16.98
CA LEU A 62 18.95 -33.74 -15.88
C LEU A 62 19.58 -32.96 -14.73
N LYS A 63 20.85 -33.22 -14.41
CA LYS A 63 21.60 -32.48 -13.40
C LYS A 63 21.64 -30.98 -13.71
N ARG A 64 21.93 -30.63 -14.97
CA ARG A 64 21.98 -29.23 -15.41
C ARG A 64 20.61 -28.53 -15.29
N SER A 65 19.54 -29.22 -15.67
CA SER A 65 18.18 -28.66 -15.54
C SER A 65 17.78 -28.46 -14.09
N LEU A 66 18.16 -29.35 -13.18
CA LEU A 66 17.91 -29.21 -11.75
C LEU A 66 18.75 -28.08 -11.12
N ASP A 67 19.98 -27.89 -11.56
CA ASP A 67 20.83 -26.78 -11.09
C ASP A 67 20.25 -25.43 -11.56
N LEU A 68 19.80 -25.36 -12.82
CA LEU A 68 19.10 -24.17 -13.34
C LEU A 68 17.79 -23.91 -12.58
N PHE A 69 17.00 -24.95 -12.31
CA PHE A 69 15.77 -24.83 -11.51
C PHE A 69 16.07 -24.15 -10.15
N LYS A 70 17.06 -24.62 -9.43
CA LYS A 70 17.46 -24.01 -8.15
C LYS A 70 17.90 -22.57 -8.30
N GLN A 71 18.67 -22.28 -9.34
CA GLN A 71 19.14 -20.92 -9.63
C GLN A 71 17.97 -19.99 -9.91
N GLN A 72 16.98 -20.42 -10.69
CA GLN A 72 15.81 -19.59 -10.99
C GLN A 72 14.91 -19.40 -9.77
N ILE A 73 14.77 -20.39 -8.90
CA ILE A 73 14.07 -20.20 -7.61
C ILE A 73 14.80 -19.15 -6.73
N ASP A 74 16.13 -19.18 -6.68
CA ASP A 74 16.92 -18.12 -6.00
C ASP A 74 16.64 -16.74 -6.62
N ASN A 75 16.66 -16.63 -7.95
CA ASN A 75 16.39 -15.41 -8.69
C ASN A 75 14.97 -14.89 -8.46
N VAL A 76 13.96 -15.77 -8.37
CA VAL A 76 12.59 -15.39 -7.97
C VAL A 76 12.60 -14.81 -6.55
N GLY A 77 13.29 -15.47 -5.63
CA GLY A 77 13.44 -14.98 -4.26
C GLY A 77 14.09 -13.59 -4.18
N GLN A 78 15.14 -13.36 -4.97
CA GLN A 78 15.79 -12.04 -5.07
C GLN A 78 14.84 -10.99 -5.65
N GLY A 79 14.02 -11.33 -6.65
CA GLY A 79 12.99 -10.45 -7.22
C GLY A 79 12.01 -9.98 -6.15
N HIS A 80 11.49 -10.88 -5.31
CA HIS A 80 10.59 -10.53 -4.21
C HIS A 80 11.25 -9.62 -3.15
N ILE A 81 12.53 -9.80 -2.86
CA ILE A 81 13.28 -8.89 -1.97
C ILE A 81 13.40 -7.50 -2.60
N GLN A 82 13.67 -7.43 -3.90
CA GLN A 82 13.73 -6.17 -4.63
C GLN A 82 12.37 -5.48 -4.67
N LEU A 83 11.29 -6.23 -4.91
CA LEU A 83 9.92 -5.72 -4.83
C LEU A 83 9.63 -5.14 -3.44
N ALA A 84 10.02 -5.83 -2.37
CA ALA A 84 9.86 -5.34 -1.01
C ALA A 84 10.57 -3.99 -0.77
N GLN A 85 11.76 -3.81 -1.34
CA GLN A 85 12.48 -2.54 -1.26
C GLN A 85 11.73 -1.42 -1.99
N THR A 86 11.25 -1.69 -3.19
CA THR A 86 10.45 -0.74 -3.98
C THR A 86 9.18 -0.32 -3.25
N LEU A 87 8.47 -1.27 -2.63
CA LEU A 87 7.27 -0.98 -1.83
C LEU A 87 7.56 -0.08 -0.62
N ARG A 88 8.72 -0.23 0.04
CA ARG A 88 9.15 0.68 1.12
C ARG A 88 9.41 2.09 0.61
N GLU A 89 10.00 2.22 -0.57
CA GLU A 89 10.23 3.53 -1.20
C GLU A 89 8.92 4.21 -1.56
N GLU A 90 7.94 3.47 -2.07
CA GLU A 90 6.58 3.99 -2.32
C GLU A 90 5.89 4.43 -1.03
N ALA A 91 5.98 3.63 0.02
CA ALA A 91 5.46 3.99 1.33
C ALA A 91 6.09 5.29 1.84
N LYS A 92 7.40 5.46 1.67
CA LYS A 92 8.11 6.68 2.06
C LYS A 92 7.66 7.90 1.26
N LYS A 93 7.46 7.77 -0.05
CA LYS A 93 6.92 8.84 -0.89
C LYS A 93 5.51 9.25 -0.47
N MET A 94 4.66 8.29 -0.09
CA MET A 94 3.31 8.57 0.44
C MET A 94 3.37 9.31 1.78
N GLU A 95 4.26 8.93 2.68
CA GLU A 95 4.51 9.61 3.95
C GLU A 95 4.95 11.06 3.71
N ASP A 96 5.93 11.28 2.86
CA ASP A 96 6.47 12.61 2.54
C ASP A 96 5.40 13.52 1.92
N PHE A 97 4.60 12.99 1.01
CA PHE A 97 3.46 13.71 0.43
C PHE A 97 2.45 14.13 1.50
N ARG A 98 2.05 13.19 2.36
CA ARG A 98 1.09 13.41 3.45
C ARG A 98 1.57 14.46 4.46
N GLU A 99 2.83 14.43 4.84
CA GLU A 99 3.40 15.41 5.78
C GLU A 99 3.56 16.78 5.13
N LYS A 100 3.94 16.85 3.84
CA LYS A 100 4.01 18.11 3.08
C LYS A 100 2.65 18.78 3.01
N GLN A 101 1.59 18.05 2.66
CA GLN A 101 0.23 18.60 2.63
C GLN A 101 -0.22 19.11 4.00
N LYS A 102 0.03 18.37 5.07
CA LYS A 102 -0.27 18.78 6.45
C LYS A 102 0.42 20.10 6.80
N LEU A 103 1.70 20.21 6.49
CA LEU A 103 2.48 21.44 6.78
C LEU A 103 1.92 22.66 6.07
N HIS A 104 1.58 22.53 4.79
CA HIS A 104 1.00 23.62 4.01
C HIS A 104 -0.37 24.04 4.55
N ARG A 105 -1.23 23.09 4.89
CA ARG A 105 -2.56 23.32 5.42
C ARG A 105 -2.54 24.02 6.77
N LYS A 106 -1.59 23.70 7.63
CA LYS A 106 -1.48 24.25 8.98
C LYS A 106 -1.47 25.78 9.03
N LYS A 107 -0.84 26.45 8.04
CA LYS A 107 -0.82 27.91 7.96
C LYS A 107 -2.21 28.50 7.76
N ILE A 108 -2.99 27.91 6.86
CA ILE A 108 -4.35 28.35 6.55
C ILE A 108 -5.28 28.09 7.73
N GLU A 109 -5.17 26.93 8.36
CA GLU A 109 -5.95 26.58 9.56
C GLU A 109 -5.71 27.57 10.70
N LEU A 110 -4.46 27.96 10.96
CA LEU A 110 -4.12 28.96 11.99
C LEU A 110 -4.72 30.34 11.70
N ILE A 111 -4.69 30.78 10.44
CA ILE A 111 -5.31 32.06 10.03
C ILE A 111 -6.82 31.99 10.29
N MET A 112 -7.49 30.93 9.84
CA MET A 112 -8.93 30.77 10.01
C MET A 112 -9.32 30.65 11.49
N GLU A 113 -8.55 29.94 12.30
CA GLU A 113 -8.76 29.85 13.74
C GLU A 113 -8.67 31.22 14.42
N ALA A 114 -7.66 32.02 14.08
CA ALA A 114 -7.50 33.37 14.59
C ALA A 114 -8.69 34.28 14.23
N ILE A 115 -9.17 34.21 12.97
CA ILE A 115 -10.33 34.95 12.50
C ILE A 115 -11.61 34.51 13.22
N HIS A 116 -11.84 33.22 13.36
CA HIS A 116 -12.98 32.67 14.09
C HIS A 116 -12.97 33.15 15.57
N LYS A 117 -11.83 33.10 16.22
CA LYS A 117 -11.67 33.57 17.60
C LYS A 117 -11.95 35.06 17.72
N ASN A 118 -11.40 35.87 16.83
CA ASN A 118 -11.64 37.35 16.82
C ASN A 118 -13.11 37.64 16.57
N ARG A 119 -13.76 37.00 15.60
CA ARG A 119 -15.19 37.14 15.32
C ARG A 119 -16.04 36.84 16.55
N ASN A 120 -15.74 35.69 17.23
CA ASN A 120 -16.47 35.28 18.43
C ASN A 120 -16.33 36.30 19.57
N LEU A 121 -15.12 36.82 19.80
CA LEU A 121 -14.89 37.84 20.82
C LEU A 121 -15.63 39.13 20.49
N GLN A 122 -15.57 39.60 19.27
CA GLN A 122 -16.25 40.83 18.85
C GLN A 122 -17.77 40.68 18.88
N TYR A 123 -18.29 39.53 18.49
CA TYR A 123 -19.73 39.22 18.59
C TYR A 123 -20.21 39.28 20.04
N LYS A 124 -19.48 38.67 20.99
CA LYS A 124 -19.82 38.75 22.42
C LYS A 124 -19.86 40.15 22.90
N LYS A 125 -18.81 40.98 22.62
CA LYS A 125 -18.77 42.39 22.99
C LYS A 125 -19.94 43.14 22.41
N THR A 126 -20.29 42.90 21.16
CA THR A 126 -21.41 43.58 20.48
C THR A 126 -22.73 43.23 21.15
N MET A 127 -22.95 41.94 21.53
CA MET A 127 -24.15 41.49 22.23
C MET A 127 -24.25 42.04 23.64
N GLU A 128 -23.14 42.12 24.37
CA GLU A 128 -23.09 42.71 25.72
C GLU A 128 -23.49 44.20 25.64
N VAL A 129 -22.92 44.97 24.72
CA VAL A 129 -23.29 46.42 24.55
C VAL A 129 -24.72 46.56 24.10
N LYS A 130 -25.21 45.71 23.17
CA LYS A 130 -26.62 45.67 22.80
C LYS A 130 -27.53 45.45 23.98
N GLN A 131 -27.21 44.51 24.85
CA GLN A 131 -27.98 44.22 26.09
C GLN A 131 -28.02 45.46 27.01
N ILE A 132 -26.87 46.14 27.19
CA ILE A 132 -26.79 47.40 27.95
C ILE A 132 -27.71 48.47 27.36
N CYS A 133 -27.67 48.68 26.03
CA CYS A 133 -28.56 49.60 25.37
C CYS A 133 -30.04 49.26 25.58
N CYS A 134 -30.41 47.99 25.45
CA CYS A 134 -31.78 47.53 25.71
C CYS A 134 -32.21 47.78 27.16
N CYS A 135 -31.32 47.54 28.12
CA CYS A 135 -31.60 47.80 29.56
C CYS A 135 -31.82 49.29 29.82
N PHE A 136 -31.00 50.17 29.26
CA PHE A 136 -31.18 51.63 29.41
C PHE A 136 -32.48 52.13 28.78
N LEU A 137 -32.86 51.61 27.60
CA LEU A 137 -34.14 51.95 26.95
C LEU A 137 -35.33 51.51 27.77
N THR A 138 -35.30 50.25 28.28
CA THR A 138 -36.39 49.70 29.11
C THR A 138 -36.50 50.46 30.43
N TYR A 139 -35.37 50.79 31.07
CA TYR A 139 -35.33 51.57 32.29
C TYR A 139 -35.82 52.99 32.06
N GLY A 140 -35.43 53.67 30.97
CA GLY A 140 -35.90 54.99 30.62
C GLY A 140 -37.42 55.01 30.35
N LEU A 141 -37.99 54.03 29.66
CA LEU A 141 -39.41 53.86 29.46
C LEU A 141 -40.17 53.67 30.78
N THR A 142 -39.63 52.82 31.71
CA THR A 142 -40.21 52.56 33.02
C THR A 142 -40.20 53.82 33.89
N LEU A 143 -39.14 54.62 33.85
CA LEU A 143 -39.04 55.91 34.52
C LEU A 143 -40.05 56.93 33.97
N LEU A 144 -40.21 57.05 32.65
CA LEU A 144 -41.19 57.91 32.02
C LEU A 144 -42.61 57.52 32.42
N THR A 145 -42.96 56.22 32.47
CA THR A 145 -44.27 55.73 32.91
C THR A 145 -44.47 55.98 34.43
N CYS A 146 -43.45 55.81 35.26
CA CYS A 146 -43.52 56.08 36.71
C CYS A 146 -43.65 57.57 37.04
N THR A 147 -42.98 58.45 36.27
CA THR A 147 -43.16 59.90 36.46
C THR A 147 -44.53 60.38 36.07
N CYS A 148 -45.16 59.79 35.05
CA CYS A 148 -46.54 60.08 34.67
C CYS A 148 -47.57 59.58 35.70
N THR A 149 -47.24 58.60 36.53
CA THR A 149 -48.14 57.98 37.53
C THR A 149 -47.88 58.44 38.97
N GLY A 150 -46.95 59.38 39.22
CA GLY A 150 -46.70 59.96 40.54
C GLY A 150 -46.12 59.02 41.62
N ARG A 151 -45.58 57.86 41.29
CA ARG A 151 -44.98 56.87 42.17
C ARG A 151 -43.46 56.84 42.15
N LEU A 152 -42.78 57.84 42.68
CA LEU A 152 -41.30 57.81 42.84
C LEU A 152 -40.93 58.06 44.30
N SER A 153 -40.44 57.01 44.99
CA SER A 153 -39.67 57.13 46.25
C SER A 153 -38.19 57.46 45.90
N HIS A 154 -37.69 58.56 46.47
CA HIS A 154 -36.36 59.11 46.23
C HIS A 154 -35.21 58.31 46.87
N GLN A 155 -34.87 57.13 46.48
CA GLN A 155 -33.60 56.52 46.91
C GLN A 155 -32.98 55.66 45.77
N GLY A 156 -31.85 56.12 45.22
CA GLY A 156 -30.91 55.29 44.50
C GLY A 156 -30.95 55.37 42.95
N LEU A 157 -31.64 56.31 42.28
CA LEU A 157 -31.64 56.49 40.83
C LEU A 157 -30.55 57.46 40.33
N PRO A 158 -29.85 57.18 39.25
CA PRO A 158 -29.00 58.19 38.62
C PRO A 158 -29.84 59.39 38.24
N PRO A 159 -29.28 60.62 38.36
CA PRO A 159 -30.03 61.86 38.07
C PRO A 159 -30.63 61.76 36.63
N LEU A 160 -31.95 62.06 36.50
CA LEU A 160 -32.66 62.03 35.19
C LEU A 160 -31.93 62.81 34.08
N LEU A 161 -31.07 63.80 34.43
CA LEU A 161 -30.21 64.56 33.49
C LEU A 161 -29.09 63.73 32.85
N GLN A 162 -28.62 62.61 33.51
CA GLN A 162 -27.50 61.79 32.97
C GLN A 162 -27.97 60.67 32.09
N LEU A 163 -29.22 60.26 32.15
CA LEU A 163 -29.77 59.11 31.41
C LEU A 163 -29.68 59.33 29.86
N PRO A 164 -30.00 60.46 29.27
CA PRO A 164 -29.84 60.71 27.84
C PRO A 164 -28.38 60.62 27.35
N ILE A 165 -27.44 61.05 28.18
CA ILE A 165 -26.00 60.98 27.88
C ILE A 165 -25.51 59.55 27.91
N LEU A 166 -25.96 58.74 28.88
CA LEU A 166 -25.62 57.32 28.99
C LEU A 166 -26.20 56.50 27.83
N ILE A 167 -27.47 56.76 27.45
CA ILE A 167 -28.11 56.11 26.30
C ILE A 167 -27.34 56.45 25.01
N SER A 168 -27.03 57.74 24.76
CA SER A 168 -26.29 58.18 23.57
C SER A 168 -24.88 57.59 23.53
N SER A 169 -24.19 57.49 24.67
CA SER A 169 -22.86 56.84 24.76
C SER A 169 -22.91 55.33 24.49
N ALA A 170 -23.90 54.65 25.06
CA ALA A 170 -24.11 53.20 24.83
C ALA A 170 -24.47 52.93 23.33
N ASP A 171 -25.34 53.76 22.74
CA ASP A 171 -25.72 53.60 21.34
C ASP A 171 -24.52 53.82 20.40
N ARG A 172 -23.72 54.87 20.65
CA ARG A 172 -22.48 55.09 19.90
C ARG A 172 -21.52 53.89 20.02
N SER A 173 -21.35 53.35 21.22
CA SER A 173 -20.52 52.17 21.47
C SER A 173 -21.06 50.97 20.74
N TYR A 174 -22.38 50.77 20.73
CA TYR A 174 -23.02 49.67 20.00
C TYR A 174 -22.79 49.80 18.49
N GLN A 175 -22.99 51.01 17.90
CA GLN A 175 -22.74 51.27 16.49
C GLN A 175 -21.28 51.00 16.11
N GLN A 176 -20.31 51.41 16.94
CA GLN A 176 -18.88 51.12 16.73
C GLN A 176 -18.60 49.63 16.75
N ASN A 177 -19.18 48.86 17.71
CA ASN A 177 -19.00 47.41 17.78
C ASN A 177 -19.63 46.70 16.58
N VAL A 178 -20.82 47.13 16.12
CA VAL A 178 -21.46 46.60 14.90
C VAL A 178 -20.60 46.84 13.68
N THR A 179 -20.06 48.07 13.51
CA THR A 179 -19.18 48.41 12.41
C THR A 179 -17.89 47.58 12.42
N THR A 180 -17.32 47.36 13.61
CA THR A 180 -16.13 46.51 13.77
C THR A 180 -16.46 45.03 13.44
N LEU A 181 -17.60 44.54 13.91
CA LEU A 181 -18.06 43.16 13.62
C LEU A 181 -18.26 42.95 12.10
N GLU A 182 -18.80 43.94 11.40
CA GLU A 182 -18.99 43.91 9.95
C GLU A 182 -17.64 43.81 9.20
N LYS A 183 -16.65 44.60 9.60
CA LYS A 183 -15.30 44.52 9.03
C LYS A 183 -14.69 43.13 9.24
N ILE A 184 -14.86 42.53 10.44
CA ILE A 184 -14.38 41.18 10.74
C ILE A 184 -15.14 40.13 9.92
N ARG A 185 -16.46 40.34 9.65
CA ARG A 185 -17.27 39.49 8.80
C ARG A 185 -16.74 39.49 7.34
N GLU A 186 -16.44 40.67 6.81
CA GLU A 186 -15.89 40.83 5.46
C GLU A 186 -14.50 40.16 5.34
N GLU A 187 -13.62 40.37 6.34
CA GLU A 187 -12.31 39.75 6.40
C GLU A 187 -12.46 38.20 6.46
N TRP A 188 -13.35 37.71 7.34
CA TRP A 188 -13.65 36.29 7.42
C TRP A 188 -14.13 35.72 6.08
N GLN A 189 -15.06 36.37 5.40
CA GLN A 189 -15.58 35.93 4.11
C GLN A 189 -14.47 35.83 3.06
N LYS A 190 -13.62 36.83 2.98
CA LYS A 190 -12.49 36.88 2.05
C LYS A 190 -11.48 35.73 2.31
N GLU A 191 -11.08 35.58 3.55
CA GLU A 191 -10.10 34.53 3.92
C GLU A 191 -10.72 33.11 3.87
N HIS A 192 -12.01 32.99 4.14
CA HIS A 192 -12.74 31.72 4.00
C HIS A 192 -12.79 31.26 2.53
N ILE A 193 -13.05 32.15 1.59
CA ILE A 193 -13.02 31.82 0.15
C ILE A 193 -11.63 31.33 -0.24
N LYS A 194 -10.57 32.05 0.13
CA LYS A 194 -9.18 31.62 -0.15
C LYS A 194 -8.84 30.27 0.48
N ALA A 195 -9.30 30.04 1.71
CA ALA A 195 -9.11 28.77 2.40
C ALA A 195 -9.81 27.62 1.66
N CYS A 196 -11.04 27.83 1.20
CA CYS A 196 -11.78 26.82 0.41
C CYS A 196 -11.10 26.51 -0.91
N GLU A 197 -10.65 27.52 -1.67
CA GLU A 197 -9.89 27.34 -2.92
C GLU A 197 -8.59 26.55 -2.69
N PHE A 198 -7.88 26.87 -1.61
CA PHE A 198 -6.68 26.15 -1.22
C PHE A 198 -6.97 24.69 -0.85
N PHE A 199 -8.02 24.43 -0.06
CA PHE A 199 -8.40 23.09 0.34
C PHE A 199 -8.89 22.24 -0.82
N GLU A 200 -9.63 22.80 -1.75
CA GLU A 200 -10.04 22.15 -2.99
C GLU A 200 -8.81 21.73 -3.81
N THR A 201 -7.86 22.64 -3.99
CA THR A 201 -6.59 22.35 -4.69
C THR A 201 -5.84 21.19 -4.01
N GLN A 202 -5.71 21.23 -2.68
CA GLN A 202 -5.07 20.16 -1.92
C GLN A 202 -5.78 18.80 -2.06
N GLU A 203 -7.10 18.81 -2.08
CA GLU A 203 -7.88 17.58 -2.24
C GLU A 203 -7.74 17.01 -3.65
N CYS A 204 -7.76 17.84 -4.68
CA CYS A 204 -7.47 17.44 -6.05
C CYS A 204 -6.07 16.81 -6.16
N GLU A 205 -5.05 17.45 -5.54
CA GLU A 205 -3.69 16.89 -5.50
C GLU A 205 -3.66 15.53 -4.78
N ARG A 206 -4.35 15.41 -3.65
CA ARG A 206 -4.40 14.17 -2.88
C ARG A 206 -5.03 13.03 -3.67
N ILE A 207 -6.18 13.26 -4.27
CA ILE A 207 -6.90 12.25 -5.06
C ILE A 207 -6.03 11.80 -6.24
N ASN A 208 -5.44 12.77 -6.96
CA ASN A 208 -4.57 12.47 -8.10
C ASN A 208 -3.31 11.68 -7.67
N TYR A 209 -2.65 12.11 -6.60
CA TYR A 209 -1.48 11.42 -6.07
C TYR A 209 -1.80 9.99 -5.63
N PHE A 210 -2.89 9.81 -4.88
CA PHE A 210 -3.32 8.51 -4.37
C PHE A 210 -3.69 7.54 -5.51
N ARG A 211 -4.45 8.03 -6.51
CA ARG A 211 -4.77 7.27 -7.72
C ARG A 211 -3.51 6.81 -8.45
N ASN A 212 -2.55 7.72 -8.65
CA ASN A 212 -1.30 7.42 -9.36
C ASN A 212 -0.42 6.45 -8.54
N ALA A 213 -0.39 6.56 -7.22
CA ALA A 213 0.32 5.63 -6.34
C ALA A 213 -0.27 4.21 -6.43
N LEU A 214 -1.60 4.07 -6.42
CA LEU A 214 -2.27 2.78 -6.64
C LEU A 214 -1.96 2.21 -8.03
N TRP A 215 -2.00 3.03 -9.06
CA TRP A 215 -1.67 2.63 -10.42
C TRP A 215 -0.25 2.11 -10.54
N LEU A 216 0.71 2.83 -9.98
CA LEU A 216 2.11 2.43 -9.95
C LEU A 216 2.30 1.10 -9.22
N HIS A 217 1.68 0.95 -8.06
CA HIS A 217 1.73 -0.28 -7.26
C HIS A 217 1.24 -1.50 -8.07
N VAL A 218 0.07 -1.40 -8.72
CA VAL A 218 -0.47 -2.49 -9.54
C VAL A 218 0.45 -2.82 -10.71
N ASN A 219 1.02 -1.81 -11.38
CA ASN A 219 1.96 -2.03 -12.49
C ASN A 219 3.24 -2.76 -12.03
N GLN A 220 3.76 -2.45 -10.84
CA GLN A 220 4.92 -3.14 -10.29
C GLN A 220 4.62 -4.61 -9.98
N LEU A 221 3.47 -4.90 -9.40
CA LEU A 221 3.05 -6.30 -9.16
C LEU A 221 2.89 -7.07 -10.50
N SER A 222 2.30 -6.44 -11.50
CA SER A 222 2.16 -7.03 -12.82
C SER A 222 3.52 -7.31 -13.49
N GLN A 223 4.45 -6.37 -13.39
CA GLN A 223 5.79 -6.53 -13.92
C GLN A 223 6.56 -7.66 -13.22
N ASP A 224 6.43 -7.81 -11.90
CA ASP A 224 7.03 -8.91 -11.15
C ASP A 224 6.49 -10.27 -11.61
N CYS A 225 5.18 -10.37 -11.87
CA CYS A 225 4.58 -11.58 -12.43
C CYS A 225 5.18 -11.95 -13.79
N VAL A 226 5.36 -10.99 -14.70
CA VAL A 226 5.97 -11.23 -16.02
C VAL A 226 7.43 -11.68 -15.88
N GLN A 227 8.22 -11.02 -15.05
CA GLN A 227 9.61 -11.40 -14.79
C GLN A 227 9.75 -12.78 -14.18
N ASN A 228 8.81 -13.19 -13.34
CA ASN A 228 8.82 -14.52 -12.75
C ASN A 228 8.43 -15.58 -13.78
N ASP A 229 7.48 -15.30 -14.68
CA ASP A 229 7.14 -16.21 -15.77
C ASP A 229 8.32 -16.42 -16.74
N GLU A 230 9.08 -15.38 -17.08
CA GLU A 230 10.31 -15.48 -17.86
C GLU A 230 11.32 -16.46 -17.23
N LYS A 231 11.52 -16.40 -15.90
CA LYS A 231 12.41 -17.33 -15.18
C LYS A 231 11.90 -18.77 -15.23
N TYR A 232 10.59 -18.97 -15.14
CA TYR A 232 9.99 -20.32 -15.28
C TYR A 232 10.10 -20.85 -16.70
N GLU A 233 10.01 -19.98 -17.70
CA GLU A 233 10.21 -20.34 -19.10
C GLU A 233 11.65 -20.83 -19.38
N GLU A 234 12.65 -20.23 -18.75
CA GLU A 234 14.03 -20.71 -18.83
C GLU A 234 14.18 -22.13 -18.27
N ILE A 235 13.47 -22.44 -17.18
CA ILE A 235 13.43 -23.78 -16.62
C ILE A 235 12.78 -24.77 -17.63
N ARG A 236 11.63 -24.42 -18.21
CA ARG A 236 10.94 -25.24 -19.23
C ARG A 236 11.87 -25.56 -20.39
N LYS A 237 12.53 -24.57 -20.96
CA LYS A 237 13.50 -24.74 -22.06
C LYS A 237 14.66 -25.69 -21.69
N SER A 238 15.16 -25.58 -20.46
CA SER A 238 16.21 -26.48 -19.99
C SER A 238 15.73 -27.93 -19.87
N LEU A 239 14.50 -28.13 -19.43
CA LEU A 239 13.89 -29.47 -19.31
C LEU A 239 13.61 -30.08 -20.69
N GLU A 240 13.24 -29.30 -21.68
CA GLU A 240 13.10 -29.76 -23.08
C GLU A 240 14.42 -30.26 -23.66
N MET A 241 15.55 -29.67 -23.26
CA MET A 241 16.89 -30.13 -23.66
C MET A 241 17.40 -31.34 -22.88
N CYS A 242 16.68 -31.77 -21.85
CA CYS A 242 17.00 -32.97 -21.10
C CYS A 242 16.77 -34.23 -21.96
N SER A 243 17.79 -35.06 -22.14
CA SER A 243 17.72 -36.29 -22.94
C SER A 243 17.92 -37.51 -22.08
N ILE A 244 16.85 -38.30 -21.95
CA ILE A 244 16.87 -39.54 -21.21
C ILE A 244 17.93 -40.50 -21.78
N GLU A 245 18.03 -40.63 -23.10
CA GLU A 245 19.01 -41.51 -23.75
C GLU A 245 20.44 -41.08 -23.39
N LYS A 246 20.76 -39.79 -23.52
CA LYS A 246 22.10 -39.30 -23.17
C LYS A 246 22.43 -39.49 -21.70
N ASP A 247 21.48 -39.38 -20.82
CA ASP A 247 21.69 -39.54 -19.38
C ASP A 247 21.88 -41.03 -19.02
N ILE A 248 21.16 -41.93 -19.63
CA ILE A 248 21.36 -43.38 -19.49
C ILE A 248 22.71 -43.82 -20.08
N ASP A 249 23.04 -43.39 -21.30
CA ASP A 249 24.33 -43.68 -21.90
C ASP A 249 25.50 -43.16 -21.07
N PHE A 250 25.37 -41.98 -20.54
CA PHE A 250 26.38 -41.38 -19.65
C PHE A 250 26.57 -42.20 -18.39
N PHE A 251 25.47 -42.63 -17.73
CA PHE A 251 25.52 -43.47 -16.56
C PHE A 251 26.17 -44.87 -16.88
N VAL A 252 25.75 -45.50 -17.97
CA VAL A 252 26.32 -46.79 -18.39
C VAL A 252 27.81 -46.68 -18.64
N ASN A 253 28.25 -45.64 -19.39
CA ASN A 253 29.66 -45.40 -19.68
C ASN A 253 30.49 -45.13 -18.43
N LEU A 254 29.92 -44.43 -17.45
CA LEU A 254 30.59 -44.14 -16.18
C LEU A 254 30.72 -45.36 -15.28
N ARG A 255 29.77 -46.29 -15.31
CA ARG A 255 29.65 -47.40 -14.35
C ARG A 255 29.90 -48.78 -14.91
N LYS A 256 30.07 -48.95 -16.22
CA LYS A 256 30.37 -50.23 -16.80
C LYS A 256 31.67 -50.84 -16.27
N THR A 257 31.61 -52.06 -15.81
CA THR A 257 32.75 -52.81 -15.26
C THR A 257 33.48 -53.70 -16.27
N GLY A 258 32.96 -53.77 -17.49
CA GLY A 258 33.53 -54.53 -18.58
C GLY A 258 32.46 -54.97 -19.56
N SER A 259 32.85 -55.48 -20.72
CA SER A 259 31.96 -56.00 -21.78
C SER A 259 31.83 -57.52 -21.77
N LEU A 260 32.58 -58.21 -20.93
CA LEU A 260 32.58 -59.67 -20.82
C LEU A 260 31.80 -60.11 -19.63
N ALA A 261 30.94 -61.12 -19.81
CA ALA A 261 30.27 -61.79 -18.69
C ALA A 261 31.30 -62.48 -17.81
N PRO A 262 31.08 -62.57 -16.48
CA PRO A 262 31.91 -63.37 -15.61
C PRO A 262 32.02 -64.80 -16.15
N ALA A 263 33.19 -65.42 -16.05
CA ALA A 263 33.35 -66.82 -16.43
C ALA A 263 32.38 -67.68 -15.64
N PRO A 264 31.77 -68.69 -16.26
CA PRO A 264 30.91 -69.62 -15.55
C PRO A 264 31.70 -70.35 -14.47
N VAL A 265 31.08 -70.52 -13.30
CA VAL A 265 31.65 -71.30 -12.25
C VAL A 265 31.61 -72.76 -12.67
N VAL A 266 32.79 -73.38 -12.84
CA VAL A 266 32.90 -74.79 -13.24
C VAL A 266 32.92 -75.60 -11.95
N TYR A 267 32.08 -76.70 -11.91
CA TYR A 267 32.11 -77.65 -10.81
C TYR A 267 33.42 -78.46 -10.90
N GLU A 268 34.30 -78.32 -9.92
CA GLU A 268 35.49 -79.17 -9.76
C GLU A 268 35.16 -80.31 -8.85
N ASN A 269 35.20 -81.53 -9.44
CA ASN A 269 35.01 -82.73 -8.67
C ASN A 269 36.36 -83.13 -8.08
N TYR A 270 36.64 -82.78 -6.86
CA TYR A 270 37.88 -83.11 -6.15
C TYR A 270 38.09 -84.54 -5.84
N TYR A 271 37.08 -85.39 -6.05
CA TYR A 271 37.13 -86.82 -5.81
C TYR A 271 37.50 -87.64 -7.07
N ASN A 272 37.59 -87.02 -8.24
CA ASN A 272 37.85 -87.66 -9.53
C ASN A 272 39.13 -87.12 -10.20
N THR A 273 40.23 -87.20 -9.50
CA THR A 273 41.51 -86.64 -9.96
C THR A 273 42.26 -87.53 -10.95
N GLN A 274 41.63 -88.54 -11.59
CA GLN A 274 42.25 -89.31 -12.67
C GLN A 274 41.21 -89.70 -13.73
N ARG A 275 41.16 -88.87 -14.81
CA ARG A 275 41.04 -89.24 -16.24
C ARG A 275 40.67 -88.09 -17.13
N ASN A 276 41.60 -87.85 -18.07
CA ASN A 276 41.41 -87.22 -19.36
C ASN A 276 40.94 -85.76 -19.39
N ALA A 277 41.90 -84.81 -19.50
CA ALA A 277 41.73 -83.44 -19.99
C ALA A 277 41.38 -83.50 -21.49
N THR A 278 40.14 -83.22 -21.80
CA THR A 278 39.72 -82.70 -23.15
C THR A 278 39.66 -81.19 -23.10
N PRO A 279 40.24 -80.51 -24.05
CA PRO A 279 40.18 -79.00 -24.02
C PRO A 279 38.77 -78.51 -24.29
N VAL A 280 38.15 -77.94 -23.30
CA VAL A 280 36.87 -77.27 -23.48
C VAL A 280 37.07 -76.00 -24.28
N ARG A 281 36.43 -75.96 -25.44
CA ARG A 281 36.37 -74.76 -26.35
C ARG A 281 35.87 -73.57 -25.58
N SER A 282 36.62 -72.47 -25.63
CA SER A 282 36.22 -71.19 -25.08
C SER A 282 34.81 -70.77 -25.57
N PRO A 283 33.92 -70.31 -24.71
CA PRO A 283 32.60 -69.84 -25.12
C PRO A 283 32.70 -68.64 -26.01
N VAL A 284 32.00 -68.60 -27.13
CA VAL A 284 31.85 -67.51 -28.02
C VAL A 284 31.18 -66.38 -27.27
N PRO A 285 31.63 -65.12 -27.37
CA PRO A 285 30.96 -63.96 -26.76
C PRO A 285 29.52 -63.86 -27.27
N VAL A 286 28.55 -63.97 -26.37
CA VAL A 286 27.15 -63.71 -26.73
C VAL A 286 27.00 -62.20 -26.86
N PRO A 287 26.55 -61.64 -27.99
CA PRO A 287 26.28 -60.20 -28.12
C PRO A 287 25.15 -59.86 -27.17
N ILE A 288 25.37 -58.88 -26.32
CA ILE A 288 24.33 -58.29 -25.44
C ILE A 288 23.27 -57.76 -26.40
N SER A 289 22.10 -58.44 -26.44
CA SER A 289 20.95 -57.98 -27.18
C SER A 289 20.61 -56.54 -26.75
N ARG A 290 20.60 -55.65 -27.71
CA ARG A 290 20.12 -54.27 -27.52
C ARG A 290 18.75 -54.34 -26.89
N ARG A 291 18.57 -53.62 -25.78
CA ARG A 291 17.25 -53.35 -25.19
C ARG A 291 16.34 -52.87 -26.31
N GLY A 292 15.11 -53.38 -26.32
CA GLY A 292 14.06 -52.84 -27.20
C GLY A 292 13.89 -51.32 -27.03
N PRO A 293 13.21 -50.65 -27.95
CA PRO A 293 13.03 -49.23 -27.91
C PRO A 293 12.50 -48.80 -26.53
N LEU A 294 13.14 -47.79 -25.94
CA LEU A 294 12.68 -47.15 -24.72
C LEU A 294 11.20 -46.75 -24.91
N PRO A 295 10.37 -46.88 -23.86
CA PRO A 295 9.01 -46.39 -23.94
C PRO A 295 9.07 -44.91 -24.33
N THR A 296 8.36 -44.56 -25.39
CA THR A 296 8.12 -43.15 -25.77
C THR A 296 7.60 -42.45 -24.53
N PRO A 297 8.13 -41.26 -24.21
CA PRO A 297 7.55 -40.46 -23.12
C PRO A 297 6.05 -40.33 -23.42
N THR A 298 5.21 -40.78 -22.52
CA THR A 298 3.80 -40.41 -22.52
C THR A 298 3.78 -38.91 -22.58
N SER A 299 3.12 -38.36 -23.60
CA SER A 299 2.89 -36.92 -23.74
C SER A 299 2.62 -36.34 -22.37
N ALA A 300 3.32 -35.25 -22.02
CA ALA A 300 3.07 -34.46 -20.83
C ALA A 300 1.56 -34.33 -20.61
N PRO A 301 1.04 -34.44 -19.39
CA PRO A 301 -0.36 -34.20 -19.11
C PRO A 301 -0.71 -32.88 -19.79
N GLY A 302 -1.78 -32.90 -20.63
CA GLY A 302 -2.15 -31.84 -21.52
C GLY A 302 -2.07 -30.48 -20.80
N GLU A 303 -1.62 -29.48 -21.52
CA GLU A 303 -1.62 -28.11 -21.03
C GLU A 303 -2.93 -27.85 -20.27
N PRO A 304 -2.87 -27.27 -19.05
CA PRO A 304 -4.08 -26.80 -18.43
C PRO A 304 -4.72 -25.82 -19.42
N ASP A 305 -5.96 -26.14 -19.83
CA ASP A 305 -6.82 -25.26 -20.60
C ASP A 305 -6.92 -23.93 -19.84
N TYR A 306 -6.02 -23.01 -20.14
CA TYR A 306 -6.22 -21.62 -19.78
C TYR A 306 -7.42 -21.19 -20.59
N ALA A 307 -8.59 -21.14 -19.91
CA ALA A 307 -9.77 -20.53 -20.48
C ALA A 307 -9.36 -19.19 -21.08
N THR A 308 -9.42 -19.11 -22.38
CA THR A 308 -9.32 -17.83 -23.10
C THR A 308 -10.40 -16.94 -22.53
N VAL A 309 -10.00 -15.96 -21.71
CA VAL A 309 -10.89 -14.88 -21.32
C VAL A 309 -11.02 -13.97 -22.53
N ASP A 310 -11.93 -14.37 -23.44
CA ASP A 310 -12.44 -13.50 -24.46
C ASP A 310 -13.21 -12.37 -23.78
N GLY A 311 -12.76 -11.16 -23.93
CA GLY A 311 -13.54 -9.98 -23.64
C GLY A 311 -12.90 -8.93 -22.74
N TYR A 312 -11.79 -8.31 -23.16
CA TYR A 312 -11.58 -6.90 -22.86
C TYR A 312 -11.48 -6.13 -24.18
N SER A 313 -12.64 -5.67 -24.62
CA SER A 313 -12.77 -4.59 -25.58
C SER A 313 -12.23 -3.33 -24.90
N LEU A 314 -11.18 -2.74 -25.49
CA LEU A 314 -10.69 -1.42 -25.15
C LEU A 314 -11.78 -0.38 -25.52
N ILE A 315 -12.28 0.36 -24.55
CA ILE A 315 -12.80 1.71 -24.75
C ILE A 315 -11.91 2.68 -23.99
#